data_48f1f17106e03659ad704e15e8a7aa67
#
_entry.id   48f1f17106e03659ad704e15e8a7aa67
#
_cell.length_a   1.000
_cell.length_b   1.000
_cell.length_c   1.000
_cell.angle_alpha   90.00
_cell.angle_beta   90.00
_cell.angle_gamma   90.00
#
_symmetry.space_group_name_H-M   'P 1'
#
loop_
_entity.id
_entity.type
_entity.pdbx_description
1 polymer ?
#
loop_
_entity_poly.entity_id
_entity_poly.type
_entity_poly.pdbx_seq_one_letter_code
_entity_poly.pdbx_strand_id
1 'polypeptide(L)'
;SSACRWKNQPVLCGPMGLKGGVNRLWRNDSQPGKPVFTDVSKQTRISSTGERYSLSATTLDYDRDGWPDLYVAVDSQPSILYRNNRDGTFTDRGVEASVAFNESGTEQAGMGTAAADFDGDGHLDLAKTNFIDDLPNLYRNNGNGSFDEVTIASGLGKYREFMGWGIAFLDFDNDTWPDLFMVNGHIYPQLKNSPYAQRRVLYRNQGNRKFKDVSSEVGASVMAEKSSRGLAIGDYDNDGDTDIFISNMNEPPSILRNDGGNGQRFLNLKLIGRKANRSGIGARVTVVCGGRRLVGEVRSGSTFLSQSDLRLHFGLGATTKVDRIEIDWPGESKETITDVAADQFLTVTQGAGITKRQQGRTPVVKEGFVTHP
;
A
#
# COMPACT_ATOMS: atom_id res chain seq x y z
N SER A 1 1.89 -30.32 26.49
CA SER A 1 1.46 -29.20 25.67
C SER A 1 0.30 -29.67 24.80
N SER A 2 -0.89 -29.08 25.00
CA SER A 2 -2.02 -29.32 24.10
C SER A 2 -1.63 -28.79 22.71
N ALA A 3 -1.50 -29.69 21.73
CA ALA A 3 -1.24 -29.30 20.37
C ALA A 3 -2.40 -28.41 19.89
N CYS A 4 -2.10 -27.22 19.37
CA CYS A 4 -3.11 -26.35 18.77
C CYS A 4 -3.74 -27.07 17.57
N ARG A 5 -5.02 -26.80 17.34
CA ARG A 5 -5.76 -27.37 16.21
C ARG A 5 -6.45 -26.29 15.43
N TRP A 6 -6.38 -26.37 14.12
CA TRP A 6 -7.17 -25.56 13.19
C TRP A 6 -7.95 -26.50 12.27
N LYS A 7 -9.27 -26.32 12.18
CA LYS A 7 -10.19 -27.23 11.45
C LYS A 7 -9.92 -28.72 11.77
N ASN A 8 -9.77 -29.02 13.07
CA ASN A 8 -9.48 -30.35 13.63
C ASN A 8 -8.13 -30.97 13.25
N GLN A 9 -7.25 -30.28 12.56
CA GLN A 9 -5.88 -30.74 12.26
C GLN A 9 -4.86 -30.11 13.22
N PRO A 10 -3.83 -30.88 13.68
CA PRO A 10 -2.79 -30.32 14.53
C PRO A 10 -1.96 -29.28 13.75
N VAL A 11 -1.76 -28.11 14.32
CA VAL A 11 -1.02 -26.99 13.74
C VAL A 11 -0.11 -26.34 14.78
N LEU A 12 0.84 -25.54 14.34
CA LEU A 12 1.55 -24.62 15.21
C LEU A 12 0.56 -23.63 15.81
N CYS A 13 0.73 -23.32 17.10
CA CYS A 13 -0.12 -22.36 17.77
C CYS A 13 0.06 -20.97 17.16
N GLY A 14 -1.05 -20.25 16.98
CA GLY A 14 -1.04 -18.83 16.62
C GLY A 14 -0.54 -17.96 17.79
N PRO A 15 -0.55 -16.64 17.64
CA PRO A 15 0.02 -15.72 18.63
C PRO A 15 -0.79 -15.68 19.94
N MET A 16 -2.07 -16.02 19.91
CA MET A 16 -2.94 -15.99 21.09
C MET A 16 -2.40 -16.87 22.23
N GLY A 17 -2.25 -16.26 23.41
CA GLY A 17 -1.66 -16.91 24.58
C GLY A 17 -0.14 -16.77 24.68
N LEU A 18 0.52 -16.20 23.68
CA LEU A 18 1.90 -15.75 23.76
C LEU A 18 1.99 -14.32 24.29
N LYS A 19 3.15 -13.92 24.76
CA LYS A 19 3.40 -12.53 25.12
C LYS A 19 3.57 -11.71 23.84
N GLY A 20 2.74 -10.66 23.65
CA GLY A 20 2.87 -9.72 22.56
C GLY A 20 4.07 -8.77 22.77
N GLY A 21 4.42 -8.02 21.72
CA GLY A 21 5.39 -6.94 21.79
C GLY A 21 4.72 -5.56 21.87
N VAL A 22 5.37 -4.59 22.52
CA VAL A 22 4.92 -3.19 22.40
C VAL A 22 5.46 -2.58 21.10
N ASN A 23 4.65 -1.76 20.44
CA ASN A 23 5.11 -1.02 19.28
C ASN A 23 6.23 -0.04 19.67
N ARG A 24 7.24 0.09 18.81
CA ARG A 24 8.41 0.93 19.05
C ARG A 24 8.63 1.92 17.92
N LEU A 25 8.99 3.14 18.31
CA LEU A 25 9.40 4.20 17.40
C LEU A 25 10.83 4.62 17.71
N TRP A 26 11.68 4.58 16.67
CA TRP A 26 13.08 4.97 16.77
C TRP A 26 13.31 6.24 15.98
N ARG A 27 13.81 7.27 16.66
CA ARG A 27 14.22 8.52 16.01
C ARG A 27 15.63 8.38 15.48
N ASN A 28 15.82 8.78 14.23
CA ASN A 28 17.14 8.81 13.62
C ASN A 28 17.89 10.10 14.04
N ASP A 29 18.88 9.97 14.92
CA ASP A 29 19.74 11.05 15.40
C ASP A 29 21.15 10.96 14.77
N SER A 30 21.28 10.25 13.64
CA SER A 30 22.56 9.99 12.98
C SER A 30 23.25 11.27 12.48
N GLN A 31 24.57 11.25 12.56
CA GLN A 31 25.46 12.21 11.92
C GLN A 31 26.24 11.53 10.80
N PRO A 32 26.82 12.24 9.83
CA PRO A 32 27.64 11.63 8.78
C PRO A 32 28.71 10.69 9.37
N GLY A 33 28.69 9.41 8.96
CA GLY A 33 29.61 8.38 9.44
C GLY A 33 29.35 7.83 10.85
N LYS A 34 28.31 8.32 11.55
CA LYS A 34 27.95 7.87 12.90
C LYS A 34 26.44 7.60 13.01
N PRO A 35 25.97 6.38 12.71
CA PRO A 35 24.56 6.03 12.84
C PRO A 35 24.14 5.99 14.33
N VAL A 36 23.08 6.67 14.68
CA VAL A 36 22.49 6.70 16.04
C VAL A 36 20.97 6.68 15.93
N PHE A 37 20.33 5.77 16.65
CA PHE A 37 18.88 5.69 16.78
C PHE A 37 18.48 5.75 18.25
N THR A 38 17.55 6.60 18.59
CA THR A 38 17.03 6.78 19.95
C THR A 38 15.62 6.20 20.04
N ASP A 39 15.38 5.28 20.98
CA ASP A 39 14.03 4.79 21.27
C ASP A 39 13.20 5.91 21.92
N VAL A 40 12.20 6.40 21.18
CA VAL A 40 11.29 7.46 21.62
C VAL A 40 9.87 6.95 21.87
N SER A 41 9.66 5.63 21.89
CA SER A 41 8.36 4.98 21.96
C SER A 41 7.49 5.43 23.13
N LYS A 42 8.09 5.59 24.31
CA LYS A 42 7.38 6.07 25.52
C LYS A 42 7.06 7.56 25.42
N GLN A 43 8.02 8.36 24.97
CA GLN A 43 7.87 9.80 24.83
C GLN A 43 6.78 10.14 23.80
N THR A 44 6.73 9.43 22.69
CA THR A 44 5.76 9.62 21.60
C THR A 44 4.42 8.94 21.87
N ARG A 45 4.27 8.19 22.95
CA ARG A 45 3.09 7.39 23.31
C ARG A 45 2.77 6.24 22.36
N ILE A 46 3.63 5.89 21.41
CA ILE A 46 3.43 4.74 20.51
C ILE A 46 3.30 3.43 21.31
N SER A 47 4.03 3.30 22.43
CA SER A 47 3.95 2.13 23.31
C SER A 47 2.71 2.09 24.23
N SER A 48 1.86 3.12 24.23
CA SER A 48 0.71 3.21 25.15
C SER A 48 -0.43 2.23 24.83
N THR A 49 -0.46 1.70 23.60
CA THR A 49 -1.44 0.67 23.18
C THR A 49 -1.17 -0.71 23.83
N GLY A 50 -0.05 -0.85 24.55
CA GLY A 50 0.32 -2.09 25.22
C GLY A 50 0.87 -3.16 24.27
N GLU A 51 0.85 -4.41 24.73
CA GLU A 51 1.34 -5.56 23.95
C GLU A 51 0.40 -5.90 22.82
N ARG A 52 0.95 -6.06 21.61
CA ARG A 52 0.22 -6.37 20.38
C ARG A 52 0.98 -7.39 19.54
N TYR A 53 0.28 -8.05 18.63
CA TYR A 53 0.88 -8.90 17.59
C TYR A 53 0.91 -8.12 16.26
N SER A 54 1.57 -6.97 16.26
CA SER A 54 1.66 -6.09 15.10
C SER A 54 2.53 -6.72 14.01
N LEU A 55 2.05 -6.74 12.76
CA LEU A 55 2.72 -7.37 11.63
C LEU A 55 3.19 -6.38 10.57
N SER A 56 2.42 -5.35 10.26
CA SER A 56 2.83 -4.32 9.32
C SER A 56 2.25 -2.96 9.67
N ALA A 57 2.87 -1.91 9.12
CA ALA A 57 2.42 -0.54 9.27
C ALA A 57 2.54 0.21 7.96
N THR A 58 1.61 1.13 7.70
CA THR A 58 1.70 2.10 6.61
C THR A 58 1.50 3.50 7.14
N THR A 59 2.22 4.46 6.54
CA THR A 59 2.04 5.89 6.81
C THR A 59 0.99 6.47 5.89
N LEU A 60 0.22 7.43 6.37
CA LEU A 60 -0.70 8.25 5.59
C LEU A 60 -1.08 9.49 6.39
N ASP A 61 -1.41 10.57 5.72
CA ASP A 61 -2.07 11.72 6.33
C ASP A 61 -3.59 11.55 6.12
N TYR A 62 -4.27 10.84 7.05
CA TYR A 62 -5.67 10.44 6.84
C TYR A 62 -6.67 11.56 7.07
N ASP A 63 -6.35 12.54 7.93
CA ASP A 63 -7.22 13.69 8.22
C ASP A 63 -6.81 14.98 7.49
N ARG A 64 -5.81 14.88 6.60
CA ARG A 64 -5.28 15.97 5.77
C ARG A 64 -4.77 17.15 6.57
N ASP A 65 -4.20 16.88 7.73
CA ASP A 65 -3.65 17.91 8.61
C ASP A 65 -2.18 18.27 8.29
N GLY A 66 -1.56 17.58 7.31
CA GLY A 66 -0.20 17.79 6.85
C GLY A 66 0.85 17.02 7.67
N TRP A 67 0.44 16.16 8.59
CA TRP A 67 1.31 15.33 9.42
C TRP A 67 1.02 13.84 9.17
N PRO A 68 2.07 13.05 8.95
CA PRO A 68 1.86 11.62 8.70
C PRO A 68 1.38 10.92 9.97
N ASP A 69 0.34 10.11 9.80
CA ASP A 69 -0.21 9.17 10.77
C ASP A 69 0.28 7.75 10.47
N LEU A 70 -0.06 6.79 11.33
CA LEU A 70 0.37 5.40 11.18
C LEU A 70 -0.81 4.45 11.34
N TYR A 71 -1.11 3.66 10.32
CA TYR A 71 -2.02 2.53 10.45
C TYR A 71 -1.23 1.24 10.63
N VAL A 72 -1.57 0.47 11.67
CA VAL A 72 -0.87 -0.77 12.03
C VAL A 72 -1.85 -1.94 11.99
N ALA A 73 -1.57 -2.92 11.13
CA ALA A 73 -2.27 -4.19 11.12
C ALA A 73 -1.80 -5.08 12.28
N VAL A 74 -2.75 -5.60 13.03
CA VAL A 74 -2.52 -6.42 14.21
C VAL A 74 -3.18 -7.78 14.02
N ASP A 75 -2.46 -8.85 14.34
CA ASP A 75 -2.97 -10.22 14.30
C ASP A 75 -3.86 -10.50 15.51
N SER A 76 -5.10 -10.94 15.26
CA SER A 76 -6.07 -11.38 16.27
C SER A 76 -6.37 -10.37 17.40
N GLN A 77 -6.20 -9.10 17.13
CA GLN A 77 -6.48 -7.98 18.03
C GLN A 77 -6.90 -6.75 17.20
N PRO A 78 -7.49 -5.68 17.83
CA PRO A 78 -7.85 -4.45 17.13
C PRO A 78 -6.64 -3.84 16.40
N SER A 79 -6.81 -3.50 15.12
CA SER A 79 -5.83 -2.70 14.40
C SER A 79 -5.75 -1.29 14.96
N ILE A 80 -4.60 -0.63 14.80
CA ILE A 80 -4.31 0.66 15.44
C ILE A 80 -4.20 1.74 14.37
N LEU A 81 -4.82 2.89 14.61
CA LEU A 81 -4.58 4.11 13.84
C LEU A 81 -4.00 5.18 14.78
N TYR A 82 -2.69 5.32 14.75
CA TYR A 82 -1.99 6.36 15.50
C TYR A 82 -2.10 7.69 14.76
N ARG A 83 -2.95 8.59 15.28
CA ARG A 83 -3.02 9.97 14.85
C ARG A 83 -1.84 10.77 15.40
N ASN A 84 -1.13 11.50 14.55
CA ASN A 84 -0.09 12.42 14.94
C ASN A 84 -0.70 13.68 15.57
N ASN A 85 -0.33 13.99 16.81
CA ASN A 85 -0.87 15.14 17.55
C ASN A 85 -0.13 16.46 17.23
N ARG A 86 0.85 16.47 16.32
CA ARG A 86 1.69 17.62 15.91
C ARG A 86 2.59 18.16 17.04
N ASP A 87 2.61 17.51 18.17
CA ASP A 87 3.46 17.84 19.34
C ASP A 87 4.55 16.80 19.61
N GLY A 88 4.74 15.87 18.65
CA GLY A 88 5.66 14.73 18.76
C GLY A 88 5.06 13.53 19.49
N THR A 89 3.76 13.55 19.79
CA THR A 89 3.06 12.41 20.37
C THR A 89 1.99 11.87 19.42
N PHE A 90 1.51 10.65 19.70
CA PHE A 90 0.46 9.99 18.94
C PHE A 90 -0.68 9.56 19.84
N THR A 91 -1.88 9.49 19.27
CA THR A 91 -3.08 8.96 19.93
C THR A 91 -3.68 7.88 19.06
N ASP A 92 -3.99 6.70 19.63
CA ASP A 92 -4.73 5.66 18.91
C ASP A 92 -6.18 6.12 18.68
N ARG A 93 -6.59 6.11 17.42
CA ARG A 93 -7.93 6.46 16.93
C ARG A 93 -8.59 5.31 16.16
N GLY A 94 -8.01 4.12 16.19
CA GLY A 94 -8.47 2.98 15.39
C GLY A 94 -9.95 2.65 15.58
N VAL A 95 -10.43 2.68 16.81
CA VAL A 95 -11.85 2.42 17.14
C VAL A 95 -12.74 3.58 16.71
N GLU A 96 -12.39 4.80 17.09
CA GLU A 96 -13.17 6.01 16.75
C GLU A 96 -13.23 6.25 15.24
N ALA A 97 -12.15 5.94 14.53
CA ALA A 97 -12.07 6.06 13.08
C ALA A 97 -12.71 4.87 12.34
N SER A 98 -13.20 3.84 13.04
CA SER A 98 -13.85 2.64 12.47
C SER A 98 -12.91 1.79 11.60
N VAL A 99 -11.60 1.72 11.91
CA VAL A 99 -10.61 0.90 11.18
C VAL A 99 -9.96 -0.19 12.04
N ALA A 100 -10.39 -0.33 13.30
CA ALA A 100 -9.86 -1.33 14.22
C ALA A 100 -10.43 -2.74 13.96
N PHE A 101 -11.65 -2.83 13.46
CA PHE A 101 -12.46 -4.05 13.32
C PHE A 101 -13.00 -4.19 11.90
N ASN A 102 -13.60 -5.34 11.59
CA ASN A 102 -14.40 -5.53 10.39
C ASN A 102 -15.81 -4.90 10.56
N GLU A 103 -16.66 -4.98 9.52
CA GLU A 103 -18.01 -4.40 9.53
C GLU A 103 -18.92 -4.98 10.63
N SER A 104 -18.61 -6.20 11.13
CA SER A 104 -19.35 -6.85 12.22
C SER A 104 -18.81 -6.49 13.61
N GLY A 105 -17.82 -5.60 13.72
CA GLY A 105 -17.18 -5.24 14.97
C GLY A 105 -16.26 -6.33 15.54
N THR A 106 -15.77 -7.25 14.70
CA THR A 106 -14.94 -8.38 15.11
C THR A 106 -13.45 -8.11 14.81
N GLU A 107 -12.58 -8.50 15.72
CA GLU A 107 -11.13 -8.52 15.52
C GLU A 107 -10.76 -9.51 14.40
N GLN A 108 -9.71 -9.18 13.66
CA GLN A 108 -9.20 -10.01 12.58
C GLN A 108 -7.69 -10.20 12.71
N ALA A 109 -7.15 -11.22 12.05
CA ALA A 109 -5.72 -11.42 11.98
C ALA A 109 -5.15 -10.60 10.80
N GLY A 110 -4.92 -9.30 11.04
CA GLY A 110 -4.44 -8.37 10.03
C GLY A 110 -2.97 -8.54 9.69
N MET A 111 -2.61 -8.49 8.38
CA MET A 111 -1.25 -8.73 7.89
C MET A 111 -0.71 -7.56 7.07
N GLY A 112 -0.93 -7.51 5.77
CA GLY A 112 -0.48 -6.43 4.90
C GLY A 112 -1.40 -5.21 4.92
N THR A 113 -0.85 -4.04 4.65
CA THR A 113 -1.59 -2.77 4.61
C THR A 113 -1.20 -1.94 3.39
N ALA A 114 -2.17 -1.23 2.82
CA ALA A 114 -1.95 -0.29 1.73
C ALA A 114 -2.85 0.94 1.89
N ALA A 115 -2.43 2.07 1.30
CA ALA A 115 -3.26 3.27 1.27
C ALA A 115 -3.21 3.94 -0.10
N ALA A 116 -4.37 4.38 -0.62
CA ALA A 116 -4.52 5.19 -1.83
C ALA A 116 -5.90 5.87 -1.82
N ASP A 117 -6.08 6.86 -2.66
CA ASP A 117 -7.37 7.46 -2.97
C ASP A 117 -8.04 6.64 -4.09
N PHE A 118 -8.76 5.55 -3.70
CA PHE A 118 -9.30 4.62 -4.69
C PHE A 118 -10.57 5.11 -5.37
N ASP A 119 -11.31 6.03 -4.76
CA ASP A 119 -12.56 6.55 -5.32
C ASP A 119 -12.46 7.98 -5.89
N GLY A 120 -11.26 8.58 -5.82
CA GLY A 120 -10.94 9.87 -6.43
C GLY A 120 -11.54 11.07 -5.70
N ASP A 121 -11.90 10.92 -4.42
CA ASP A 121 -12.47 12.00 -3.60
C ASP A 121 -11.41 12.90 -2.93
N GLY A 122 -10.14 12.53 -3.06
CA GLY A 122 -9.00 13.27 -2.54
C GLY A 122 -8.58 12.87 -1.12
N HIS A 123 -9.21 11.89 -0.51
CA HIS A 123 -8.83 11.33 0.78
C HIS A 123 -8.14 9.98 0.59
N LEU A 124 -7.17 9.68 1.46
CA LEU A 124 -6.49 8.39 1.39
C LEU A 124 -7.30 7.33 2.14
N ASP A 125 -7.64 6.27 1.42
CA ASP A 125 -8.33 5.09 1.92
C ASP A 125 -7.33 4.04 2.38
N LEU A 126 -7.81 3.03 3.11
CA LEU A 126 -6.98 1.94 3.63
C LEU A 126 -7.45 0.59 3.12
N ALA A 127 -6.50 -0.28 2.77
CA ALA A 127 -6.74 -1.69 2.54
C ALA A 127 -5.87 -2.54 3.47
N LYS A 128 -6.41 -3.69 3.91
CA LYS A 128 -5.74 -4.63 4.80
C LYS A 128 -6.04 -6.06 4.38
N THR A 129 -5.03 -6.93 4.37
CA THR A 129 -5.23 -8.37 4.23
C THR A 129 -5.40 -9.04 5.59
N ASN A 130 -6.06 -10.19 5.60
CA ASN A 130 -6.34 -10.95 6.81
C ASN A 130 -6.05 -12.44 6.61
N PHE A 131 -6.10 -13.17 7.72
CA PHE A 131 -6.00 -14.63 7.75
C PHE A 131 -7.15 -15.29 6.98
N ILE A 132 -6.96 -16.57 6.63
CA ILE A 132 -7.98 -17.38 5.97
C ILE A 132 -9.30 -17.41 6.77
N ASP A 133 -10.41 -17.58 6.09
CA ASP A 133 -11.80 -17.49 6.56
C ASP A 133 -12.27 -16.03 6.83
N ASP A 134 -11.36 -15.05 6.80
CA ASP A 134 -11.67 -13.62 6.79
C ASP A 134 -11.58 -13.02 5.38
N LEU A 135 -12.27 -11.89 5.17
CA LEU A 135 -12.11 -11.08 3.96
C LEU A 135 -10.99 -10.05 4.15
N PRO A 136 -10.33 -9.61 3.07
CA PRO A 136 -9.55 -8.38 3.15
C PRO A 136 -10.48 -7.22 3.57
N ASN A 137 -9.94 -6.15 4.14
CA ASN A 137 -10.73 -4.95 4.39
C ASN A 137 -10.38 -3.86 3.38
N LEU A 138 -11.39 -3.14 2.96
CA LEU A 138 -11.29 -1.86 2.30
C LEU A 138 -12.07 -0.83 3.12
N TYR A 139 -11.36 0.13 3.68
CA TYR A 139 -11.91 1.22 4.47
C TYR A 139 -11.85 2.51 3.65
N ARG A 140 -13.02 3.04 3.28
CA ARG A 140 -13.16 4.31 2.57
C ARG A 140 -13.12 5.46 3.56
N ASN A 141 -12.25 6.42 3.34
CA ASN A 141 -12.14 7.62 4.16
C ASN A 141 -13.29 8.61 3.87
N ASN A 142 -14.01 9.01 4.89
CA ASN A 142 -15.14 9.96 4.75
C ASN A 142 -14.71 11.44 4.78
N GLY A 143 -13.41 11.73 4.93
CA GLY A 143 -12.88 13.09 5.02
C GLY A 143 -13.22 13.85 6.31
N ASN A 144 -13.79 13.17 7.30
CA ASN A 144 -14.21 13.73 8.59
C ASN A 144 -13.53 13.06 9.80
N GLY A 145 -12.44 12.29 9.54
CA GLY A 145 -11.72 11.55 10.56
C GLY A 145 -12.26 10.14 10.84
N SER A 146 -13.25 9.68 10.06
CA SER A 146 -13.80 8.33 10.12
C SER A 146 -13.77 7.64 8.77
N PHE A 147 -13.90 6.30 8.78
CA PHE A 147 -13.93 5.46 7.59
C PHE A 147 -15.19 4.60 7.59
N ASP A 148 -15.65 4.24 6.39
CA ASP A 148 -16.64 3.20 6.17
C ASP A 148 -15.94 1.92 5.69
N GLU A 149 -16.24 0.78 6.29
CA GLU A 149 -15.82 -0.52 5.77
C GLU A 149 -16.68 -0.86 4.57
N VAL A 150 -16.07 -0.98 3.38
CA VAL A 150 -16.80 -1.11 2.10
C VAL A 150 -16.42 -2.36 1.31
N THR A 151 -15.76 -3.33 1.91
CA THR A 151 -15.24 -4.54 1.25
C THR A 151 -16.29 -5.28 0.41
N ILE A 152 -17.41 -5.64 1.04
CA ILE A 152 -18.49 -6.36 0.33
C ILE A 152 -19.14 -5.43 -0.71
N ALA A 153 -19.43 -4.21 -0.31
CA ALA A 153 -20.03 -3.21 -1.18
C ALA A 153 -19.17 -2.90 -2.41
N SER A 154 -17.83 -2.95 -2.28
CA SER A 154 -16.91 -2.70 -3.39
C SER A 154 -16.63 -3.91 -4.28
N GLY A 155 -17.11 -5.12 -3.93
CA GLY A 155 -16.90 -6.34 -4.71
C GLY A 155 -15.67 -7.17 -4.30
N LEU A 156 -14.98 -6.82 -3.20
CA LEU A 156 -13.83 -7.56 -2.68
C LEU A 156 -14.21 -8.74 -1.77
N GLY A 157 -15.50 -8.91 -1.46
CA GLY A 157 -16.03 -9.93 -0.55
C GLY A 157 -16.08 -11.36 -1.10
N LYS A 158 -15.27 -11.72 -2.11
CA LYS A 158 -15.43 -12.96 -2.86
C LYS A 158 -14.64 -14.15 -2.29
N TYR A 159 -13.44 -13.93 -1.77
CA TYR A 159 -12.50 -15.01 -1.47
C TYR A 159 -12.15 -15.06 0.02
N ARG A 160 -12.88 -15.87 0.79
CA ARG A 160 -12.56 -16.15 2.20
C ARG A 160 -11.54 -17.28 2.36
N GLU A 161 -11.33 -18.07 1.31
CA GLU A 161 -10.40 -19.20 1.29
C GLU A 161 -8.93 -18.80 1.13
N PHE A 162 -8.63 -17.55 0.85
CA PHE A 162 -7.26 -17.06 0.75
C PHE A 162 -6.74 -16.50 2.06
N MET A 163 -5.49 -16.83 2.36
CA MET A 163 -4.73 -16.18 3.41
C MET A 163 -3.92 -15.04 2.77
N GLY A 164 -4.37 -13.82 2.96
CA GLY A 164 -3.77 -12.64 2.36
C GLY A 164 -2.53 -12.17 3.10
N TRP A 165 -1.49 -11.74 2.37
CA TRP A 165 -0.26 -11.17 2.91
C TRP A 165 -0.01 -9.78 2.33
N GLY A 166 0.90 -9.66 1.36
CA GLY A 166 1.14 -8.39 0.70
C GLY A 166 -0.11 -7.89 -0.04
N ILE A 167 -0.35 -6.58 0.05
CA ILE A 167 -1.43 -5.87 -0.64
C ILE A 167 -0.90 -4.52 -1.10
N ALA A 168 -1.20 -4.11 -2.32
CA ALA A 168 -0.80 -2.81 -2.84
C ALA A 168 -1.86 -2.24 -3.78
N PHE A 169 -2.01 -0.92 -3.73
CA PHE A 169 -2.69 -0.18 -4.78
C PHE A 169 -1.69 0.18 -5.89
N LEU A 170 -2.07 -0.03 -7.14
CA LEU A 170 -1.34 0.36 -8.34
C LEU A 170 -2.35 0.65 -9.44
N ASP A 171 -2.03 1.52 -10.37
CA ASP A 171 -2.80 1.70 -11.61
C ASP A 171 -2.10 0.86 -12.69
N PHE A 172 -2.52 -0.43 -12.83
CA PHE A 172 -1.79 -1.38 -13.68
C PHE A 172 -2.03 -1.15 -15.16
N ASP A 173 -3.15 -0.54 -15.53
CA ASP A 173 -3.53 -0.26 -16.92
C ASP A 173 -3.53 1.24 -17.25
N ASN A 174 -2.97 2.07 -16.39
CA ASN A 174 -2.82 3.52 -16.53
C ASN A 174 -4.13 4.26 -16.80
N ASP A 175 -5.29 3.72 -16.35
CA ASP A 175 -6.62 4.26 -16.60
C ASP A 175 -7.03 5.37 -15.61
N THR A 176 -6.13 5.76 -14.71
CA THR A 176 -6.30 6.79 -13.68
C THR A 176 -6.96 6.32 -12.37
N TRP A 177 -7.34 5.06 -12.27
CA TRP A 177 -7.95 4.50 -11.08
C TRP A 177 -7.01 3.51 -10.38
N PRO A 178 -6.71 3.69 -9.10
CA PRO A 178 -5.90 2.71 -8.37
C PRO A 178 -6.60 1.36 -8.28
N ASP A 179 -5.98 0.34 -8.83
CA ASP A 179 -6.35 -1.06 -8.74
C ASP A 179 -5.78 -1.68 -7.47
N LEU A 180 -6.19 -2.92 -7.14
CA LEU A 180 -5.74 -3.59 -5.93
C LEU A 180 -5.13 -4.95 -6.26
N PHE A 181 -3.86 -5.14 -5.92
CA PHE A 181 -3.17 -6.42 -6.06
C PHE A 181 -2.89 -7.06 -4.71
N MET A 182 -3.18 -8.35 -4.59
CA MET A 182 -2.97 -9.13 -3.36
C MET A 182 -2.19 -10.40 -3.65
N VAL A 183 -1.28 -10.75 -2.72
CA VAL A 183 -0.58 -12.03 -2.71
C VAL A 183 -1.04 -12.88 -1.53
N ASN A 184 -1.17 -14.18 -1.77
CA ASN A 184 -1.76 -15.12 -0.84
C ASN A 184 -0.84 -16.33 -0.63
N GLY A 185 -1.08 -17.09 0.44
CA GLY A 185 -0.36 -18.31 0.72
C GLY A 185 -0.54 -18.80 2.15
N HIS A 186 -0.86 -20.07 2.33
CA HIS A 186 -1.08 -20.62 3.64
C HIS A 186 0.23 -20.81 4.43
N ILE A 187 0.15 -20.86 5.77
CA ILE A 187 1.31 -21.09 6.65
C ILE A 187 1.51 -22.56 7.00
N TYR A 188 0.50 -23.41 6.78
CA TYR A 188 0.53 -24.82 7.14
C TYR A 188 0.56 -25.73 5.90
N PRO A 189 1.73 -26.20 5.44
CA PRO A 189 1.84 -27.00 4.22
C PRO A 189 1.21 -28.41 4.35
N GLN A 190 0.98 -28.87 5.58
CA GLN A 190 0.42 -30.21 5.85
C GLN A 190 -1.09 -30.29 5.74
N LEU A 191 -1.80 -29.17 5.57
CA LEU A 191 -3.26 -29.16 5.55
C LEU A 191 -3.80 -29.72 4.22
N LYS A 192 -4.73 -30.67 4.33
CA LYS A 192 -5.33 -31.32 3.15
C LYS A 192 -6.43 -30.48 2.49
N ASN A 193 -7.16 -29.67 3.27
CA ASN A 193 -8.35 -28.93 2.84
C ASN A 193 -8.11 -27.42 2.68
N SER A 194 -6.86 -27.00 2.66
CA SER A 194 -6.47 -25.61 2.53
C SER A 194 -5.14 -25.53 1.79
N PRO A 195 -5.13 -25.22 0.49
CA PRO A 195 -3.91 -25.22 -0.30
C PRO A 195 -2.83 -24.31 0.31
N TYR A 196 -1.59 -24.83 0.42
CA TYR A 196 -0.43 -24.06 0.87
C TYR A 196 -0.08 -22.98 -0.14
N ALA A 197 0.03 -23.38 -1.40
CA ALA A 197 0.17 -22.46 -2.53
C ALA A 197 -1.20 -21.93 -2.92
N GLN A 198 -1.31 -20.61 -3.05
CA GLN A 198 -2.54 -19.92 -3.40
C GLN A 198 -2.26 -18.92 -4.53
N ARG A 199 -3.25 -18.71 -5.42
CA ARG A 199 -3.10 -17.74 -6.49
C ARG A 199 -3.08 -16.30 -5.97
N ARG A 200 -2.52 -15.43 -6.74
CA ARG A 200 -2.60 -13.98 -6.54
C ARG A 200 -3.94 -13.47 -7.02
N VAL A 201 -4.31 -12.26 -6.62
CA VAL A 201 -5.55 -11.62 -7.08
C VAL A 201 -5.25 -10.19 -7.51
N LEU A 202 -5.68 -9.85 -8.73
CA LEU A 202 -5.71 -8.49 -9.24
C LEU A 202 -7.17 -8.07 -9.40
N TYR A 203 -7.54 -7.05 -8.67
CA TYR A 203 -8.84 -6.40 -8.77
C TYR A 203 -8.71 -5.10 -9.54
N ARG A 204 -9.33 -5.02 -10.71
CA ARG A 204 -9.44 -3.77 -11.47
C ARG A 204 -10.50 -2.87 -10.87
N ASN A 205 -10.15 -1.61 -10.62
CA ASN A 205 -11.07 -0.56 -10.21
C ASN A 205 -11.89 -0.09 -11.42
N GLN A 206 -13.22 -0.08 -11.28
CA GLN A 206 -14.13 0.30 -12.36
C GLN A 206 -14.52 1.79 -12.32
N GLY A 207 -13.88 2.60 -11.48
CA GLY A 207 -14.13 4.03 -11.34
C GLY A 207 -15.47 4.41 -10.69
N ASN A 208 -16.20 3.44 -10.16
CA ASN A 208 -17.53 3.62 -9.54
C ASN A 208 -17.59 3.03 -8.12
N ARG A 209 -16.45 2.99 -7.42
CA ARG A 209 -16.27 2.34 -6.11
C ARG A 209 -16.44 0.82 -6.15
N LYS A 210 -16.26 0.21 -7.32
CA LYS A 210 -16.36 -1.24 -7.52
C LYS A 210 -15.07 -1.78 -8.11
N PHE A 211 -14.74 -2.96 -7.66
CA PHE A 211 -13.63 -3.74 -8.16
C PHE A 211 -14.11 -5.02 -8.86
N LYS A 212 -13.44 -5.41 -9.93
CA LYS A 212 -13.63 -6.66 -10.65
C LYS A 212 -12.35 -7.48 -10.58
N ASP A 213 -12.44 -8.75 -10.20
CA ASP A 213 -11.31 -9.69 -10.34
C ASP A 213 -11.01 -9.91 -11.83
N VAL A 214 -9.83 -9.49 -12.25
CA VAL A 214 -9.33 -9.65 -13.63
C VAL A 214 -8.09 -10.54 -13.70
N SER A 215 -7.76 -11.26 -12.62
CA SER A 215 -6.55 -12.07 -12.50
C SER A 215 -6.34 -13.03 -13.68
N SER A 216 -7.39 -13.64 -14.19
CA SER A 216 -7.32 -14.57 -15.32
C SER A 216 -7.23 -13.88 -16.69
N GLU A 217 -7.49 -12.56 -16.74
CA GLU A 217 -7.50 -11.76 -17.98
C GLU A 217 -6.13 -11.14 -18.27
N VAL A 218 -5.23 -11.04 -17.25
CA VAL A 218 -3.99 -10.27 -17.32
C VAL A 218 -2.72 -11.14 -17.38
N GLY A 219 -2.87 -12.42 -17.68
CA GLY A 219 -1.75 -13.33 -17.88
C GLY A 219 -1.63 -14.45 -16.85
N ALA A 220 -1.05 -15.58 -17.28
CA ALA A 220 -0.90 -16.79 -16.48
C ALA A 220 -0.04 -16.58 -15.22
N SER A 221 0.84 -15.60 -15.25
CA SER A 221 1.75 -15.27 -14.14
C SER A 221 1.02 -14.79 -12.90
N VAL A 222 -0.10 -14.06 -13.07
CA VAL A 222 -0.93 -13.61 -11.94
C VAL A 222 -1.69 -14.80 -11.34
N MET A 223 -2.07 -15.78 -12.16
CA MET A 223 -2.77 -17.00 -11.71
C MET A 223 -1.83 -18.04 -11.06
N ALA A 224 -0.50 -17.85 -11.11
CA ALA A 224 0.44 -18.79 -10.53
C ALA A 224 0.22 -18.95 -9.02
N GLU A 225 0.06 -20.21 -8.60
CA GLU A 225 -0.14 -20.56 -7.19
C GLU A 225 1.22 -20.70 -6.50
N LYS A 226 1.45 -19.89 -5.47
CA LYS A 226 2.63 -19.91 -4.61
C LYS A 226 2.25 -19.55 -3.18
N SER A 227 3.10 -19.88 -2.22
CA SER A 227 2.92 -19.37 -0.87
C SER A 227 3.69 -18.04 -0.75
N SER A 228 3.05 -16.96 -1.16
CA SER A 228 3.66 -15.62 -1.23
C SER A 228 3.55 -14.87 0.09
N ARG A 229 4.43 -13.86 0.30
CA ARG A 229 4.44 -13.01 1.51
C ARG A 229 4.60 -11.54 1.16
N GLY A 230 5.82 -11.10 0.92
CA GLY A 230 6.13 -9.71 0.59
C GLY A 230 5.71 -9.35 -0.83
N LEU A 231 5.37 -8.10 -1.00
CA LEU A 231 4.94 -7.49 -2.25
C LEU A 231 5.54 -6.09 -2.34
N ALA A 232 6.18 -5.77 -3.45
CA ALA A 232 6.63 -4.42 -3.76
C ALA A 232 6.25 -4.07 -5.19
N ILE A 233 5.91 -2.81 -5.43
CA ILE A 233 5.57 -2.28 -6.74
C ILE A 233 6.57 -1.20 -7.17
N GLY A 234 6.79 -1.09 -8.48
CA GLY A 234 7.62 -0.05 -9.08
C GLY A 234 7.87 -0.37 -10.55
N ASP A 235 8.12 0.64 -11.33
CA ASP A 235 8.51 0.52 -12.73
C ASP A 235 10.04 0.31 -12.80
N TYR A 236 10.47 -0.97 -12.89
CA TYR A 236 11.88 -1.32 -12.78
C TYR A 236 12.66 -1.14 -14.08
N ASP A 237 12.00 -1.26 -15.24
CA ASP A 237 12.64 -1.11 -16.55
C ASP A 237 12.39 0.27 -17.20
N ASN A 238 11.61 1.12 -16.52
CA ASN A 238 11.30 2.50 -16.90
C ASN A 238 10.58 2.59 -18.25
N ASP A 239 9.61 1.72 -18.45
CA ASP A 239 8.76 1.76 -19.64
C ASP A 239 7.46 2.54 -19.41
N GLY A 240 7.09 2.83 -18.16
CA GLY A 240 5.93 3.63 -17.79
C GLY A 240 4.79 2.80 -17.24
N ASP A 241 4.97 1.51 -17.07
CA ASP A 241 4.01 0.62 -16.46
C ASP A 241 4.50 0.14 -15.08
N THR A 242 3.59 -0.08 -14.17
CA THR A 242 3.97 -0.52 -12.82
C THR A 242 4.13 -2.03 -12.78
N ASP A 243 5.33 -2.49 -12.39
CA ASP A 243 5.70 -3.89 -12.20
C ASP A 243 5.53 -4.34 -10.75
N ILE A 244 5.56 -5.66 -10.56
CA ILE A 244 5.33 -6.26 -9.25
C ILE A 244 6.45 -7.25 -8.92
N PHE A 245 7.09 -7.06 -7.76
CA PHE A 245 8.04 -8.00 -7.16
C PHE A 245 7.38 -8.71 -5.97
N ILE A 246 7.52 -10.04 -5.90
CA ILE A 246 6.86 -10.88 -4.90
C ILE A 246 7.87 -11.84 -4.28
N SER A 247 7.95 -11.86 -2.95
CA SER A 247 8.69 -12.88 -2.21
C SER A 247 7.81 -14.10 -1.95
N ASN A 248 8.35 -15.30 -2.20
CA ASN A 248 7.67 -16.56 -1.99
C ASN A 248 8.38 -17.38 -0.89
N MET A 249 7.62 -18.17 -0.13
CA MET A 249 8.17 -19.03 0.91
C MET A 249 8.79 -20.29 0.29
N ASN A 250 10.09 -20.51 0.58
CA ASN A 250 10.86 -21.67 0.11
C ASN A 250 10.91 -21.83 -1.43
N GLU A 251 10.62 -20.77 -2.18
CA GLU A 251 10.66 -20.71 -3.63
C GLU A 251 11.33 -19.41 -4.10
N PRO A 252 11.88 -19.39 -5.32
CA PRO A 252 12.40 -18.15 -5.90
C PRO A 252 11.36 -17.02 -5.90
N PRO A 253 11.78 -15.77 -5.75
CA PRO A 253 10.88 -14.62 -5.92
C PRO A 253 10.29 -14.59 -7.32
N SER A 254 9.18 -13.88 -7.48
CA SER A 254 8.56 -13.65 -8.78
C SER A 254 8.65 -12.17 -9.13
N ILE A 255 9.01 -11.88 -10.38
CA ILE A 255 8.87 -10.55 -10.97
C ILE A 255 7.76 -10.67 -12.02
N LEU A 256 6.71 -9.87 -11.86
CA LEU A 256 5.68 -9.71 -12.85
C LEU A 256 5.95 -8.40 -13.57
N ARG A 257 6.51 -8.48 -14.77
CA ARG A 257 6.68 -7.31 -15.62
C ARG A 257 5.34 -7.00 -16.28
N ASN A 258 4.95 -5.74 -16.20
CA ASN A 258 3.80 -5.21 -16.91
C ASN A 258 4.29 -4.67 -18.27
N ASP A 259 3.78 -5.20 -19.34
CA ASP A 259 4.22 -4.84 -20.71
C ASP A 259 3.27 -3.82 -21.38
N GLY A 260 2.51 -3.03 -20.62
CA GLY A 260 1.70 -1.94 -21.16
C GLY A 260 0.47 -2.39 -21.95
N GLY A 261 -0.30 -3.32 -21.43
CA GLY A 261 -1.41 -3.96 -22.13
C GLY A 261 -2.49 -3.03 -22.70
N ASN A 262 -2.52 -1.75 -22.35
CA ASN A 262 -3.55 -0.79 -22.79
C ASN A 262 -3.03 0.42 -23.59
N GLY A 263 -1.74 0.70 -23.58
CA GLY A 263 -1.14 1.84 -24.29
C GLY A 263 -1.58 3.22 -23.78
N GLN A 264 -2.05 3.32 -22.54
CA GLN A 264 -2.42 4.60 -21.91
C GLN A 264 -1.20 5.40 -21.48
N ARG A 265 -1.41 6.66 -21.09
CA ARG A 265 -0.36 7.61 -20.71
C ARG A 265 -0.06 7.54 -19.23
N PHE A 266 1.15 7.99 -18.85
CA PHE A 266 1.60 8.01 -17.47
C PHE A 266 2.40 9.26 -17.10
N LEU A 267 2.62 9.44 -15.80
CA LEU A 267 3.59 10.35 -15.23
C LEU A 267 4.24 9.71 -14.01
N ASN A 268 5.57 9.70 -13.97
CA ASN A 268 6.32 9.18 -12.83
C ASN A 268 7.12 10.31 -12.16
N LEU A 269 6.98 10.47 -10.84
CA LEU A 269 7.55 11.57 -10.08
C LEU A 269 8.50 11.09 -8.99
N LYS A 270 9.76 11.50 -9.06
CA LYS A 270 10.73 11.40 -7.97
C LYS A 270 10.84 12.74 -7.26
N LEU A 271 10.58 12.76 -5.96
CA LEU A 271 10.72 13.96 -5.14
C LEU A 271 12.04 13.97 -4.39
N ILE A 272 12.68 15.13 -4.33
CA ILE A 272 13.91 15.37 -3.57
C ILE A 272 13.70 16.56 -2.65
N GLY A 273 13.62 16.32 -1.34
CA GLY A 273 13.53 17.36 -0.33
C GLY A 273 14.87 18.08 -0.13
N ARG A 274 14.80 19.37 0.21
CA ARG A 274 15.94 20.20 0.65
C ARG A 274 15.77 20.67 2.09
N LYS A 275 14.57 21.16 2.44
CA LYS A 275 14.16 21.48 3.82
C LYS A 275 13.43 20.29 4.43
N ALA A 276 12.60 19.61 3.65
CA ALA A 276 12.04 18.32 3.99
C ALA A 276 13.12 17.21 3.95
N ASN A 277 12.75 16.00 4.39
CA ASN A 277 13.66 14.86 4.26
C ASN A 277 14.03 14.62 2.79
N ARG A 278 15.23 14.15 2.54
CA ARG A 278 15.80 14.02 1.19
C ARG A 278 14.96 13.19 0.23
N SER A 279 14.29 12.16 0.72
CA SER A 279 13.48 11.24 -0.07
C SER A 279 12.06 11.74 -0.31
N GLY A 280 11.68 12.91 0.25
CA GLY A 280 10.35 13.48 0.12
C GLY A 280 9.26 12.67 0.84
N ILE A 281 9.61 11.74 1.74
CA ILE A 281 8.64 10.92 2.47
C ILE A 281 7.68 11.82 3.24
N GLY A 282 6.36 11.56 3.11
CA GLY A 282 5.27 12.38 3.63
C GLY A 282 4.87 13.53 2.71
N ALA A 283 5.53 13.71 1.56
CA ALA A 283 5.07 14.67 0.57
C ALA A 283 3.81 14.14 -0.14
N ARG A 284 2.77 14.98 -0.18
CA ARG A 284 1.54 14.72 -0.91
C ARG A 284 1.59 15.39 -2.27
N VAL A 285 1.24 14.66 -3.30
CA VAL A 285 1.18 15.15 -4.68
C VAL A 285 -0.24 15.01 -5.19
N THR A 286 -0.73 16.09 -5.82
CA THR A 286 -1.97 16.05 -6.59
C THR A 286 -1.66 16.38 -8.04
N VAL A 287 -1.91 15.43 -8.94
CA VAL A 287 -1.82 15.61 -10.38
C VAL A 287 -3.21 15.95 -10.91
N VAL A 288 -3.34 17.08 -11.56
CA VAL A 288 -4.60 17.52 -12.19
C VAL A 288 -4.48 17.34 -13.69
N CYS A 289 -5.32 16.50 -14.26
CA CYS A 289 -5.33 16.18 -15.68
C CYS A 289 -6.71 15.71 -16.14
N GLY A 290 -7.14 16.10 -17.33
CA GLY A 290 -8.39 15.63 -17.90
C GLY A 290 -9.63 15.87 -17.03
N GLY A 291 -9.61 16.92 -16.20
CA GLY A 291 -10.67 17.23 -15.23
C GLY A 291 -10.63 16.42 -13.94
N ARG A 292 -9.67 15.51 -13.78
CA ARG A 292 -9.48 14.68 -12.59
C ARG A 292 -8.37 15.20 -11.68
N ARG A 293 -8.45 14.81 -10.41
CA ARG A 293 -7.42 15.05 -9.39
C ARG A 293 -6.94 13.67 -8.91
N LEU A 294 -5.70 13.33 -9.23
CA LEU A 294 -5.06 12.08 -8.83
C LEU A 294 -4.14 12.36 -7.65
N VAL A 295 -4.30 11.64 -6.57
CA VAL A 295 -3.57 11.89 -5.33
C VAL A 295 -2.60 10.75 -5.04
N GLY A 296 -1.35 11.11 -4.75
CA GLY A 296 -0.32 10.20 -4.26
C GLY A 296 0.44 10.78 -3.08
N GLU A 297 0.99 9.94 -2.23
CA GLU A 297 1.85 10.33 -1.12
C GLU A 297 3.12 9.49 -1.13
N VAL A 298 4.29 10.13 -0.98
CA VAL A 298 5.56 9.41 -0.91
C VAL A 298 5.66 8.70 0.44
N ARG A 299 5.73 7.36 0.42
CA ARG A 299 5.74 6.53 1.62
C ARG A 299 6.98 5.66 1.71
N SER A 300 7.42 5.41 2.93
CA SER A 300 8.42 4.39 3.26
C SER A 300 7.75 3.32 4.11
N GLY A 301 7.87 2.06 3.67
CA GLY A 301 7.14 0.93 4.25
C GLY A 301 5.69 0.87 3.76
N SER A 302 5.33 -0.27 3.22
CA SER A 302 3.98 -0.57 2.75
C SER A 302 3.82 -2.08 2.61
N THR A 303 2.62 -2.53 2.34
CA THR A 303 2.29 -3.93 2.11
C THR A 303 2.62 -4.83 3.32
N PHE A 304 3.32 -5.94 3.15
CA PHE A 304 3.76 -6.84 4.22
C PHE A 304 5.28 -6.98 4.18
N LEU A 305 5.98 -6.46 5.21
CA LEU A 305 7.44 -6.50 5.37
C LEU A 305 8.20 -6.10 4.08
N SER A 306 7.70 -5.09 3.38
CA SER A 306 8.21 -4.70 2.07
C SER A 306 8.31 -3.18 1.92
N GLN A 307 9.02 -2.77 0.88
CA GLN A 307 9.18 -1.38 0.46
C GLN A 307 9.00 -1.28 -1.04
N SER A 308 8.00 -0.53 -1.48
CA SER A 308 7.80 -0.17 -2.89
C SER A 308 8.72 0.98 -3.32
N ASP A 309 8.78 1.26 -4.63
CA ASP A 309 9.48 2.43 -5.16
C ASP A 309 8.95 3.70 -4.48
N LEU A 310 9.85 4.64 -4.18
CA LEU A 310 9.48 5.96 -3.64
C LEU A 310 8.98 6.92 -4.72
N ARG A 311 9.17 6.58 -5.99
CA ARG A 311 8.58 7.35 -7.09
C ARG A 311 7.06 7.18 -7.05
N LEU A 312 6.35 8.28 -7.27
CA LEU A 312 4.90 8.25 -7.44
C LEU A 312 4.58 8.01 -8.91
N HIS A 313 3.80 6.99 -9.17
CA HIS A 313 3.27 6.67 -10.49
C HIS A 313 1.82 7.14 -10.60
N PHE A 314 1.49 7.78 -11.71
CA PHE A 314 0.13 8.22 -12.05
C PHE A 314 -0.19 7.79 -13.47
N GLY A 315 -1.16 6.90 -13.64
CA GLY A 315 -1.80 6.69 -14.93
C GLY A 315 -2.58 7.93 -15.32
N LEU A 316 -2.56 8.30 -16.59
CA LEU A 316 -3.19 9.53 -17.10
C LEU A 316 -4.29 9.25 -18.13
N GLY A 317 -4.62 7.98 -18.36
CA GLY A 317 -5.55 7.59 -19.42
C GLY A 317 -5.10 8.09 -20.79
N ALA A 318 -5.99 8.66 -21.55
CA ALA A 318 -5.69 9.27 -22.86
C ALA A 318 -5.10 10.69 -22.78
N THR A 319 -4.90 11.23 -21.58
CA THR A 319 -4.47 12.61 -21.37
C THR A 319 -3.01 12.81 -21.73
N THR A 320 -2.71 13.61 -22.74
CA THR A 320 -1.34 13.86 -23.22
C THR A 320 -0.58 14.96 -22.47
N LYS A 321 -1.28 15.70 -21.60
CA LYS A 321 -0.74 16.85 -20.88
C LYS A 321 -1.38 16.97 -19.51
N VAL A 322 -0.56 17.12 -18.49
CA VAL A 322 -0.98 17.43 -17.12
C VAL A 322 -1.15 18.95 -16.98
N ASP A 323 -2.29 19.40 -16.50
CA ASP A 323 -2.58 20.81 -16.30
C ASP A 323 -1.70 21.40 -15.21
N ARG A 324 -1.61 20.70 -14.07
CA ARG A 324 -0.71 21.08 -12.97
C ARG A 324 -0.41 19.92 -12.05
N ILE A 325 0.73 20.01 -11.39
CA ILE A 325 1.18 19.15 -10.29
C ILE A 325 1.28 20.02 -9.05
N GLU A 326 0.48 19.74 -8.05
CA GLU A 326 0.51 20.41 -6.74
C GLU A 326 1.28 19.51 -5.78
N ILE A 327 2.29 20.05 -5.09
CA ILE A 327 3.13 19.30 -4.15
C ILE A 327 3.07 19.98 -2.78
N ASP A 328 2.53 19.29 -1.80
CA ASP A 328 2.56 19.66 -0.40
C ASP A 328 3.73 18.92 0.26
N TRP A 329 4.82 19.65 0.54
CA TRP A 329 6.01 19.08 1.18
C TRP A 329 5.84 18.99 2.70
N PRO A 330 6.42 17.99 3.37
CA PRO A 330 6.50 17.99 4.83
C PRO A 330 7.13 19.29 5.35
N GLY A 331 6.49 19.94 6.35
CA GLY A 331 6.93 21.23 6.88
C GLY A 331 6.36 22.45 6.14
N GLU A 332 5.14 22.32 5.60
CA GLU A 332 4.27 23.40 5.13
C GLU A 332 4.67 24.12 3.82
N SER A 333 5.71 23.73 3.13
CA SER A 333 6.02 24.33 1.83
C SER A 333 5.19 23.69 0.72
N LYS A 334 4.64 24.52 -0.18
CA LYS A 334 3.83 24.10 -1.32
C LYS A 334 4.48 24.56 -2.61
N GLU A 335 4.39 23.71 -3.63
CA GLU A 335 4.86 24.03 -4.98
C GLU A 335 3.81 23.64 -6.01
N THR A 336 3.75 24.39 -7.11
CA THR A 336 2.90 24.08 -8.26
C THR A 336 3.72 24.12 -9.52
N ILE A 337 3.61 23.08 -10.34
CA ILE A 337 4.25 22.96 -11.65
C ILE A 337 3.13 22.81 -12.67
N THR A 338 3.19 23.55 -13.76
CA THR A 338 2.17 23.56 -14.83
C THR A 338 2.75 23.08 -16.16
N ASP A 339 1.86 22.74 -17.07
CA ASP A 339 2.18 22.44 -18.47
C ASP A 339 3.19 21.29 -18.66
N VAL A 340 2.93 20.17 -17.98
CA VAL A 340 3.78 18.98 -18.05
C VAL A 340 3.22 18.01 -19.09
N ALA A 341 4.04 17.61 -20.06
CA ALA A 341 3.67 16.55 -21.01
C ALA A 341 3.60 15.19 -20.30
N ALA A 342 2.72 14.31 -20.76
CA ALA A 342 2.66 12.91 -20.34
C ALA A 342 3.90 12.12 -20.75
N ASP A 343 3.98 10.86 -20.33
CA ASP A 343 5.00 9.87 -20.64
C ASP A 343 6.41 10.28 -20.22
N GLN A 344 6.52 10.85 -19.02
CA GLN A 344 7.79 11.34 -18.48
C GLN A 344 8.08 10.81 -17.07
N PHE A 345 9.37 10.60 -16.81
CA PHE A 345 9.95 10.49 -15.48
C PHE A 345 10.53 11.84 -15.09
N LEU A 346 9.98 12.44 -14.07
CA LEU A 346 10.41 13.74 -13.58
C LEU A 346 11.09 13.62 -12.23
N THR A 347 12.20 14.34 -12.05
CA THR A 347 12.73 14.61 -10.72
C THR A 347 12.38 16.03 -10.34
N VAL A 348 11.64 16.20 -9.26
CA VAL A 348 11.28 17.50 -8.70
C VAL A 348 12.08 17.71 -7.42
N THR A 349 12.83 18.79 -7.36
CA THR A 349 13.61 19.15 -6.17
C THR A 349 12.95 20.33 -5.48
N GLN A 350 12.70 20.20 -4.18
CA GLN A 350 12.03 21.23 -3.36
C GLN A 350 12.66 22.62 -3.54
N GLY A 351 11.86 23.61 -3.93
CA GLY A 351 12.26 25.00 -4.18
C GLY A 351 13.05 25.23 -5.48
N ALA A 352 13.22 24.17 -6.31
CA ALA A 352 13.90 24.28 -7.60
C ALA A 352 13.04 23.76 -8.79
N GLY A 353 11.84 23.23 -8.50
CA GLY A 353 10.94 22.67 -9.52
C GLY A 353 11.53 21.42 -10.19
N ILE A 354 11.23 21.22 -11.48
CA ILE A 354 11.73 20.06 -12.23
C ILE A 354 13.23 20.23 -12.50
N THR A 355 14.05 19.34 -11.94
CA THR A 355 15.51 19.34 -12.08
C THR A 355 16.03 18.26 -13.04
N LYS A 356 15.21 17.26 -13.36
CA LYS A 356 15.51 16.25 -14.38
C LYS A 356 14.23 15.83 -15.09
N ARG A 357 14.33 15.65 -16.40
CA ARG A 357 13.31 15.04 -17.26
C ARG A 357 13.91 13.85 -17.99
N GLN A 358 13.17 12.77 -18.07
CA GLN A 358 13.50 11.62 -18.88
C GLN A 358 12.20 11.16 -19.55
N GLN A 359 12.24 11.03 -20.87
CA GLN A 359 11.11 10.49 -21.63
C GLN A 359 10.98 9.00 -21.32
N GLY A 360 9.75 8.55 -21.07
CA GLY A 360 9.43 7.14 -21.01
C GLY A 360 9.63 6.45 -22.36
N ARG A 361 9.74 5.15 -22.36
CA ARG A 361 9.69 4.39 -23.62
C ARG A 361 8.26 4.48 -24.17
N THR A 362 8.14 4.49 -25.50
CA THR A 362 6.82 4.37 -26.12
C THR A 362 6.27 2.99 -25.78
N PRO A 363 5.07 2.88 -25.21
CA PRO A 363 4.49 1.59 -24.88
C PRO A 363 4.42 0.70 -26.15
N VAL A 364 4.98 -0.49 -26.07
CA VAL A 364 4.77 -1.53 -27.07
C VAL A 364 3.64 -2.38 -26.55
N VAL A 365 2.47 -2.25 -27.15
CA VAL A 365 1.29 -3.04 -26.77
C VAL A 365 1.63 -4.52 -26.84
N LYS A 366 1.77 -5.15 -25.67
CA LYS A 366 1.88 -6.60 -25.48
C LYS A 366 0.87 -7.02 -24.42
N GLU A 367 0.40 -8.25 -24.49
CA GLU A 367 -0.64 -8.74 -23.60
C GLU A 367 -0.13 -9.02 -22.19
N GLY A 368 -0.56 -8.23 -21.20
CA GLY A 368 -0.57 -8.55 -19.77
C GLY A 368 0.79 -8.77 -19.08
N PHE A 369 0.74 -9.24 -17.83
CA PHE A 369 1.93 -9.54 -17.04
C PHE A 369 2.68 -10.77 -17.53
N VAL A 370 3.98 -10.64 -17.76
CA VAL A 370 4.88 -11.73 -18.14
C VAL A 370 5.83 -12.02 -16.97
N THR A 371 6.04 -13.30 -16.65
CA THR A 371 7.12 -13.71 -15.72
C THR A 371 8.41 -13.87 -16.47
N HIS A 372 9.47 -13.28 -15.95
CA HIS A 372 10.83 -13.68 -16.32
C HIS A 372 11.29 -14.80 -15.40
N PRO A 373 11.95 -15.85 -15.93
CA PRO A 373 12.50 -16.95 -15.15
C PRO A 373 13.61 -16.53 -14.19
#